data_76c3519e5e71f4f548aa6d32156755eb
#
_entry.id   76c3519e5e71f4f548aa6d32156755eb
#
_cell.length_a   1.000
_cell.length_b   1.000
_cell.length_c   1.000
_cell.angle_alpha   90.00
_cell.angle_beta   90.00
_cell.angle_gamma   90.00
#
_symmetry.space_group_name_H-M   'P 1'
#
loop_
_entity.id
_entity.type
_entity.pdbx_description
1 polymer ?
#
loop_
_entity_poly.entity_id
_entity_poly.type
_entity_poly.pdbx_seq_one_letter_code
_entity_poly.pdbx_strand_id
1 'polypeptide(L)'
;MTDAIKAARAPVLLHPTMQRPSSPETINSTLASAGLLADRGVPLAITSAYESYVPKTRVPLFEAAVAMANGLGSERALRAVTLDAARILKIDKDYGSLEAGKAADLVLYDGDPFEVVTHVTYVVLGGRVVYDRATAARQPRRTAGAGAAEPACCLAH
;
A
#
# COMPACT_ATOMS: atom_id res chain seq x y z
N MET A 1 4.75 23.05 -9.78
CA MET A 1 5.42 21.97 -9.03
C MET A 1 5.44 20.65 -9.81
N THR A 2 4.33 20.14 -10.32
CA THR A 2 4.28 18.88 -11.10
C THR A 2 5.19 18.91 -12.35
N ASP A 3 5.29 20.04 -13.06
CA ASP A 3 6.14 20.14 -14.25
C ASP A 3 7.64 20.08 -13.91
N ALA A 4 8.04 20.61 -12.76
CA ALA A 4 9.42 20.52 -12.28
C ALA A 4 9.78 19.06 -11.91
N ILE A 5 8.85 18.32 -11.28
CA ILE A 5 9.03 16.89 -10.97
C ILE A 5 9.18 16.08 -12.26
N LYS A 6 8.31 16.35 -13.24
CA LYS A 6 8.38 15.70 -14.56
C LYS A 6 9.70 16.01 -15.28
N ALA A 7 10.13 17.27 -15.27
CA ALA A 7 11.40 17.68 -15.88
C ALA A 7 12.60 17.01 -15.22
N ALA A 8 12.56 16.81 -13.91
CA ALA A 8 13.58 16.09 -13.15
C ALA A 8 13.57 14.57 -13.42
N ARG A 9 12.55 14.03 -14.08
CA ARG A 9 12.34 12.58 -14.29
C ARG A 9 12.42 11.76 -12.99
N ALA A 10 12.13 12.39 -11.88
CA ALA A 10 12.19 11.76 -10.56
C ALA A 10 10.87 11.01 -10.29
N PRO A 11 10.93 9.74 -9.85
CA PRO A 11 9.75 9.04 -9.36
C PRO A 11 9.29 9.62 -8.03
N VAL A 12 7.99 9.50 -7.74
CA VAL A 12 7.39 10.01 -6.51
C VAL A 12 6.88 8.85 -5.66
N LEU A 13 7.31 8.79 -4.42
CA LEU A 13 6.65 7.99 -3.39
C LEU A 13 5.63 8.90 -2.70
N LEU A 14 4.37 8.72 -3.05
CA LEU A 14 3.29 9.52 -2.49
C LEU A 14 2.89 8.97 -1.11
N HIS A 15 2.85 9.87 -0.13
CA HIS A 15 2.59 9.57 1.27
C HIS A 15 1.80 10.69 1.94
N PRO A 16 1.01 10.37 2.91
CA PRO A 16 -0.19 9.57 2.71
C PRO A 16 -1.18 10.40 1.91
N THR A 17 -2.04 9.76 1.15
CA THR A 17 -3.07 10.45 0.36
C THR A 17 -4.06 11.24 1.23
N MET A 18 -4.23 10.85 2.50
CA MET A 18 -5.14 11.47 3.46
C MET A 18 -4.48 12.43 4.46
N GLN A 19 -3.25 12.86 4.20
CA GLN A 19 -2.58 13.79 5.09
C GLN A 19 -3.33 15.14 5.16
N ARG A 20 -3.62 15.56 6.38
CA ARG A 20 -4.21 16.88 6.60
C ARG A 20 -3.13 17.97 6.48
N PRO A 21 -3.46 19.15 5.94
CA PRO A 21 -2.58 20.30 6.01
C PRO A 21 -2.22 20.60 7.46
N SER A 22 -0.95 20.60 7.78
CA SER A 22 -0.44 20.87 9.14
C SER A 22 0.52 22.05 9.18
N SER A 23 0.88 22.58 8.03
CA SER A 23 1.80 23.71 7.88
C SER A 23 1.46 24.51 6.62
N PRO A 24 1.99 25.75 6.49
CA PRO A 24 1.80 26.55 5.26
C PRO A 24 2.26 25.82 4.00
N GLU A 25 3.27 24.95 4.06
CA GLU A 25 3.78 24.19 2.93
C GLU A 25 2.78 23.13 2.46
N THR A 26 1.96 22.61 3.36
CA THR A 26 0.98 21.55 3.09
C THR A 26 -0.44 22.05 2.87
N ILE A 27 -0.68 23.37 2.89
CA ILE A 27 -2.02 23.98 2.77
C ILE A 27 -2.73 23.60 1.46
N ASN A 28 -1.97 23.32 0.40
CA ASN A 28 -2.48 22.91 -0.91
C ASN A 28 -2.49 21.37 -1.09
N SER A 29 -2.35 20.59 -0.03
CA SER A 29 -2.47 19.13 -0.10
C SER A 29 -3.87 18.77 -0.58
N THR A 30 -3.94 17.83 -1.55
CA THR A 30 -5.20 17.36 -2.12
C THR A 30 -5.19 15.84 -2.28
N LEU A 31 -6.34 15.23 -2.07
CA LEU A 31 -6.54 13.80 -2.30
C LEU A 31 -6.34 13.42 -3.77
N ALA A 32 -6.48 14.38 -4.70
CA ALA A 32 -6.28 14.18 -6.13
C ALA A 32 -4.80 14.17 -6.56
N SER A 33 -3.85 14.35 -5.65
CA SER A 33 -2.41 14.47 -5.97
C SER A 33 -1.90 13.32 -6.82
N ALA A 34 -2.32 12.08 -6.52
CA ALA A 34 -1.92 10.89 -7.26
C ALA A 34 -2.40 10.92 -8.72
N GLY A 35 -3.68 11.25 -8.93
CA GLY A 35 -4.26 11.39 -10.28
C GLY A 35 -3.56 12.49 -11.07
N LEU A 36 -3.36 13.66 -10.47
CA LEU A 36 -2.69 14.79 -11.11
C LEU A 36 -1.25 14.49 -11.53
N LEU A 37 -0.50 13.72 -10.75
CA LEU A 37 0.85 13.29 -11.09
C LEU A 37 0.83 12.25 -12.22
N ALA A 38 -0.05 11.25 -12.12
CA ALA A 38 -0.18 10.19 -13.11
C ALA A 38 -0.60 10.73 -14.49
N ASP A 39 -1.54 11.69 -14.54
CA ASP A 39 -2.00 12.31 -15.79
C ASP A 39 -0.89 13.11 -16.48
N ARG A 40 0.13 13.53 -15.76
CA ARG A 40 1.33 14.16 -16.31
C ARG A 40 2.45 13.17 -16.65
N GLY A 41 2.20 11.86 -16.44
CA GLY A 41 3.18 10.81 -16.73
C GLY A 41 4.34 10.76 -15.74
N VAL A 42 4.13 11.25 -14.50
CA VAL A 42 5.13 11.12 -13.43
C VAL A 42 5.02 9.70 -12.84
N PRO A 43 6.10 8.91 -12.84
CA PRO A 43 6.10 7.61 -12.17
C PRO A 43 5.83 7.78 -10.68
N LEU A 44 4.84 7.07 -10.15
CA LEU A 44 4.49 7.17 -8.74
C LEU A 44 4.22 5.80 -8.12
N ALA A 45 4.50 5.70 -6.84
CA ALA A 45 4.02 4.62 -5.97
C ALA A 45 3.35 5.21 -4.74
N ILE A 46 2.41 4.46 -4.17
CA ILE A 46 1.69 4.84 -2.96
C ILE A 46 2.28 4.06 -1.79
N THR A 47 2.57 4.77 -0.72
CA THR A 47 3.04 4.19 0.53
C THR A 47 2.13 4.58 1.69
N SER A 48 1.97 3.69 2.65
CA SER A 48 1.17 3.96 3.85
C SER A 48 1.90 4.77 4.91
N ALA A 49 3.21 4.90 4.77
CA ALA A 49 4.16 5.62 5.63
C ALA A 49 3.78 5.81 7.12
N TYR A 50 4.39 6.78 7.77
CA TYR A 50 4.32 7.00 9.21
C TYR A 50 3.58 8.31 9.52
N GLU A 51 2.53 8.26 10.31
CA GLU A 51 2.05 9.43 11.05
C GLU A 51 2.71 9.44 12.42
N SER A 52 3.03 10.62 12.94
CA SER A 52 3.93 10.85 14.10
C SER A 52 3.67 10.00 15.35
N TYR A 53 2.54 9.33 15.43
CA TYR A 53 2.16 8.49 16.58
C TYR A 53 1.52 7.14 16.18
N VAL A 54 1.30 6.87 14.88
CA VAL A 54 0.72 5.60 14.42
C VAL A 54 1.39 5.13 13.13
N PRO A 55 2.12 4.01 13.16
CA PRO A 55 2.60 3.38 11.92
C PRO A 55 1.42 2.85 11.11
N LYS A 56 1.18 3.41 9.92
CA LYS A 56 0.09 2.99 9.02
C LYS A 56 0.50 1.86 8.07
N THR A 57 1.42 1.00 8.46
CA THR A 57 1.97 -0.07 7.59
C THR A 57 0.92 -1.07 7.09
N ARG A 58 -0.27 -1.09 7.70
CA ARG A 58 -1.35 -2.04 7.38
C ARG A 58 -2.36 -1.52 6.36
N VAL A 59 -2.23 -0.28 5.90
CA VAL A 59 -3.29 0.37 5.10
C VAL A 59 -2.87 0.85 3.71
N PRO A 60 -1.86 0.26 3.02
CA PRO A 60 -1.47 0.73 1.69
C PRO A 60 -2.60 0.60 0.66
N LEU A 61 -3.44 -0.43 0.74
CA LEU A 61 -4.60 -0.58 -0.15
C LEU A 61 -5.67 0.48 0.13
N PHE A 62 -5.86 0.87 1.39
CA PHE A 62 -6.80 1.94 1.74
C PHE A 62 -6.32 3.30 1.20
N GLU A 63 -5.03 3.61 1.32
CA GLU A 63 -4.45 4.82 0.71
C GLU A 63 -4.60 4.81 -0.82
N ALA A 64 -4.40 3.65 -1.45
CA ALA A 64 -4.61 3.48 -2.88
C ALA A 64 -6.09 3.62 -3.28
N ALA A 65 -7.03 3.10 -2.47
CA ALA A 65 -8.47 3.27 -2.68
C ALA A 65 -8.89 4.75 -2.62
N VAL A 66 -8.35 5.51 -1.67
CA VAL A 66 -8.59 6.96 -1.59
C VAL A 66 -8.05 7.66 -2.84
N ALA A 67 -6.84 7.34 -3.29
CA ALA A 67 -6.27 7.89 -4.51
C ALA A 67 -7.10 7.50 -5.75
N MET A 68 -7.57 6.25 -5.81
CA MET A 68 -8.45 5.73 -6.87
C MET A 68 -9.72 6.58 -6.98
N ALA A 69 -10.42 6.79 -5.86
CA ALA A 69 -11.65 7.56 -5.79
C ALA A 69 -11.44 9.05 -6.13
N ASN A 70 -10.21 9.56 -6.02
CA ASN A 70 -9.85 10.95 -6.28
C ASN A 70 -9.04 11.14 -7.57
N GLY A 71 -9.32 10.34 -8.59
CA GLY A 71 -8.87 10.58 -9.97
C GLY A 71 -7.71 9.72 -10.46
N LEU A 72 -7.14 8.83 -9.63
CA LEU A 72 -6.09 7.92 -10.11
C LEU A 72 -6.65 6.79 -10.99
N GLY A 73 -7.84 6.27 -10.66
CA GLY A 73 -8.45 5.12 -11.31
C GLY A 73 -7.90 3.78 -10.78
N SER A 74 -8.70 2.70 -10.91
CA SER A 74 -8.43 1.41 -10.26
C SER A 74 -7.15 0.72 -10.76
N GLU A 75 -6.94 0.68 -12.07
CA GLU A 75 -5.76 0.04 -12.65
C GLU A 75 -4.47 0.73 -12.19
N ARG A 76 -4.43 2.07 -12.27
CA ARG A 76 -3.25 2.84 -11.84
C ARG A 76 -3.03 2.75 -10.34
N ALA A 77 -4.10 2.70 -9.53
CA ALA A 77 -4.00 2.54 -8.08
C ALA A 77 -3.39 1.17 -7.73
N LEU A 78 -3.83 0.09 -8.38
CA LEU A 78 -3.25 -1.24 -8.18
C LEU A 78 -1.77 -1.28 -8.58
N ARG A 79 -1.42 -0.71 -9.73
CA ARG A 79 -0.03 -0.63 -10.19
C ARG A 79 0.84 0.18 -9.25
N ALA A 80 0.33 1.26 -8.68
CA ALA A 80 1.06 2.13 -7.77
C ALA A 80 1.47 1.43 -6.45
N VAL A 81 0.76 0.36 -6.05
CA VAL A 81 1.11 -0.45 -4.86
C VAL A 81 1.77 -1.79 -5.23
N THR A 82 1.96 -2.08 -6.52
CA THR A 82 2.56 -3.33 -7.01
C THR A 82 3.68 -3.06 -8.00
N LEU A 83 3.42 -3.15 -9.30
CA LEU A 83 4.41 -3.09 -10.37
C LEU A 83 5.16 -1.76 -10.42
N ASP A 84 4.47 -0.63 -10.30
CA ASP A 84 5.15 0.68 -10.38
C ASP A 84 5.99 0.94 -9.13
N ALA A 85 5.56 0.46 -7.96
CA ALA A 85 6.39 0.44 -6.76
C ALA A 85 7.65 -0.42 -6.96
N ALA A 86 7.50 -1.63 -7.51
CA ALA A 86 8.63 -2.51 -7.81
C ALA A 86 9.61 -1.88 -8.79
N ARG A 87 9.13 -1.19 -9.83
CA ARG A 87 9.97 -0.46 -10.80
C ARG A 87 10.76 0.67 -10.16
N ILE A 88 10.12 1.45 -9.30
CA ILE A 88 10.79 2.54 -8.57
C ILE A 88 11.90 2.00 -7.68
N LEU A 89 11.65 0.86 -7.02
CA LEU A 89 12.62 0.16 -6.19
C LEU A 89 13.64 -0.68 -6.97
N LYS A 90 13.48 -0.80 -8.31
CA LYS A 90 14.33 -1.60 -9.21
C LYS A 90 14.35 -3.10 -8.89
N ILE A 91 13.22 -3.62 -8.40
CA ILE A 91 13.00 -5.04 -8.10
C ILE A 91 11.92 -5.67 -9.00
N ASP A 92 11.52 -4.96 -10.05
CA ASP A 92 10.44 -5.37 -10.96
C ASP A 92 10.78 -6.60 -11.84
N LYS A 93 12.04 -7.04 -11.84
CA LYS A 93 12.44 -8.31 -12.45
C LYS A 93 11.89 -9.52 -11.68
N ASP A 94 11.79 -9.38 -10.35
CA ASP A 94 11.44 -10.47 -9.45
C ASP A 94 10.04 -10.30 -8.82
N TYR A 95 9.51 -9.06 -8.73
CA TYR A 95 8.29 -8.72 -8.00
C TYR A 95 7.38 -7.77 -8.76
N GLY A 96 6.15 -7.61 -8.27
CA GLY A 96 5.21 -6.56 -8.66
C GLY A 96 4.22 -6.92 -9.76
N SER A 97 4.38 -8.07 -10.43
CA SER A 97 3.43 -8.59 -11.43
C SER A 97 3.38 -10.11 -11.43
N LEU A 98 2.30 -10.66 -11.99
CA LEU A 98 2.10 -12.09 -12.15
C LEU A 98 2.66 -12.52 -13.52
N GLU A 99 3.94 -12.88 -13.54
CA GLU A 99 4.65 -13.33 -14.73
C GLU A 99 5.49 -14.57 -14.42
N ALA A 100 5.68 -15.44 -15.41
CA ALA A 100 6.53 -16.61 -15.26
C ALA A 100 7.97 -16.20 -14.94
N GLY A 101 8.57 -16.84 -13.95
CA GLY A 101 9.93 -16.56 -13.48
C GLY A 101 10.04 -15.56 -12.34
N LYS A 102 8.97 -14.86 -11.98
CA LYS A 102 8.94 -13.99 -10.81
C LYS A 102 8.62 -14.75 -9.52
N ALA A 103 8.92 -14.13 -8.39
CA ALA A 103 8.57 -14.65 -7.08
C ALA A 103 7.06 -14.88 -6.97
N ALA A 104 6.68 -16.04 -6.49
CA ALA A 104 5.27 -16.41 -6.29
C ALA A 104 4.77 -15.85 -4.95
N ASP A 105 4.78 -14.51 -4.84
CA ASP A 105 4.25 -13.75 -3.70
C ASP A 105 2.94 -13.09 -4.14
N LEU A 106 1.81 -13.63 -3.69
CA LEU A 106 0.51 -13.17 -4.13
C LEU A 106 -0.52 -13.22 -3.00
N VAL A 107 -1.52 -12.37 -3.13
CA VAL A 107 -2.68 -12.32 -2.26
C VAL A 107 -3.93 -12.51 -3.10
N LEU A 108 -4.80 -13.44 -2.68
CA LEU A 108 -6.08 -13.68 -3.31
C LEU A 108 -7.17 -13.05 -2.45
N TYR A 109 -8.11 -12.41 -3.13
CA TYR A 109 -9.25 -11.73 -2.52
C TYR A 109 -10.56 -12.36 -3.00
N ASP A 110 -11.64 -12.22 -2.21
CA ASP A 110 -12.99 -12.63 -2.58
C ASP A 110 -13.78 -11.55 -3.36
N GLY A 111 -13.14 -10.42 -3.64
CA GLY A 111 -13.70 -9.29 -4.39
C GLY A 111 -12.64 -8.27 -4.79
N ASP A 112 -13.06 -7.03 -5.02
CA ASP A 112 -12.14 -5.92 -5.34
C ASP A 112 -11.28 -5.59 -4.09
N PRO A 113 -9.93 -5.61 -4.19
CA PRO A 113 -9.05 -5.33 -3.07
C PRO A 113 -9.18 -3.92 -2.49
N PHE A 114 -9.83 -3.01 -3.19
CA PHE A 114 -10.07 -1.63 -2.74
C PHE A 114 -11.38 -1.47 -1.97
N GLU A 115 -12.23 -2.48 -1.96
CA GLU A 115 -13.49 -2.48 -1.22
C GLU A 115 -13.28 -2.95 0.22
N VAL A 116 -13.86 -2.21 1.18
CA VAL A 116 -13.71 -2.50 2.62
C VAL A 116 -14.32 -3.86 3.02
N VAL A 117 -15.32 -4.31 2.28
CA VAL A 117 -16.01 -5.59 2.53
C VAL A 117 -15.27 -6.79 1.96
N THR A 118 -14.28 -6.57 1.11
CA THR A 118 -13.46 -7.61 0.49
C THR A 118 -12.47 -8.18 1.51
N HIS A 119 -12.30 -9.48 1.46
CA HIS A 119 -11.40 -10.17 2.38
C HIS A 119 -10.30 -10.90 1.63
N VAL A 120 -9.16 -11.00 2.29
CA VAL A 120 -8.09 -11.90 1.85
C VAL A 120 -8.55 -13.34 2.06
N THR A 121 -8.51 -14.15 1.00
CA THR A 121 -8.82 -15.58 1.04
C THR A 121 -7.57 -16.42 1.22
N TYR A 122 -6.51 -16.10 0.46
CA TYR A 122 -5.21 -16.77 0.57
C TYR A 122 -4.07 -15.75 0.50
N VAL A 123 -2.98 -16.07 1.19
CA VAL A 123 -1.67 -15.42 1.00
C VAL A 123 -0.65 -16.50 0.65
N VAL A 124 0.07 -16.29 -0.45
CA VAL A 124 1.15 -17.15 -0.91
C VAL A 124 2.45 -16.36 -0.83
N LEU A 125 3.46 -16.92 -0.20
CA LEU A 125 4.82 -16.35 -0.15
C LEU A 125 5.82 -17.41 -0.59
N GLY A 126 6.65 -17.08 -1.56
CA GLY A 126 7.62 -18.01 -2.14
C GLY A 126 6.98 -19.29 -2.66
N GLY A 127 5.78 -19.24 -3.19
CA GLY A 127 5.01 -20.39 -3.69
C GLY A 127 4.35 -21.24 -2.59
N ARG A 128 4.38 -20.83 -1.32
CA ARG A 128 3.75 -21.54 -0.20
C ARG A 128 2.54 -20.77 0.31
N VAL A 129 1.43 -21.45 0.52
CA VAL A 129 0.25 -20.85 1.19
C VAL A 129 0.61 -20.65 2.67
N VAL A 130 0.70 -19.38 3.09
CA VAL A 130 1.00 -18.99 4.47
C VAL A 130 -0.23 -18.54 5.24
N TYR A 131 -1.31 -18.24 4.54
CA TYR A 131 -2.60 -17.91 5.10
C TYR A 131 -3.71 -18.51 4.25
N ASP A 132 -4.67 -19.15 4.91
CA ASP A 132 -5.91 -19.64 4.35
C ASP A 132 -7.04 -19.25 5.31
N ARG A 133 -7.96 -18.42 4.82
CA ARG A 133 -9.08 -17.90 5.61
C ARG A 133 -9.96 -18.98 6.21
N ALA A 134 -10.23 -20.05 5.45
CA ALA A 134 -11.08 -21.13 5.91
C ALA A 134 -10.47 -21.89 7.10
N THR A 135 -9.16 -22.09 7.05
CA THR A 135 -8.41 -22.72 8.15
C THR A 135 -8.24 -21.77 9.33
N ALA A 136 -7.92 -20.50 9.06
CA ALA A 136 -7.74 -19.49 10.11
C ALA A 136 -9.04 -19.21 10.89
N ALA A 137 -10.18 -19.23 10.23
CA ALA A 137 -11.49 -19.05 10.88
C ALA A 137 -11.86 -20.20 11.83
N ARG A 138 -11.26 -21.38 11.66
CA ARG A 138 -11.47 -22.55 12.52
C ARG A 138 -10.53 -22.59 13.71
N GLN A 139 -9.44 -21.85 13.67
CA GLN A 139 -8.51 -21.77 14.81
C GLN A 139 -9.14 -20.90 15.91
N PRO A 140 -9.17 -21.38 17.16
CA PRO A 140 -9.60 -20.55 18.26
C PRO A 140 -8.71 -19.29 18.29
N ARG A 141 -9.33 -18.13 18.40
CA ARG A 141 -8.57 -16.88 18.60
C ARG A 141 -7.64 -17.13 19.77
N ARG A 142 -6.33 -17.07 19.52
CA ARG A 142 -5.36 -17.03 20.61
C ARG A 142 -5.66 -15.75 21.40
N THR A 143 -6.46 -15.88 22.45
CA THR A 143 -6.50 -14.85 23.48
C THR A 143 -5.06 -14.75 23.96
N ALA A 144 -4.50 -13.56 23.98
CA ALA A 144 -3.21 -13.33 24.60
C ALA A 144 -3.32 -13.89 26.02
N GLY A 145 -2.75 -15.07 26.24
CA GLY A 145 -2.79 -15.74 27.53
C GLY A 145 -2.06 -14.84 28.50
N ALA A 146 -2.62 -14.67 29.67
CA ALA A 146 -1.93 -14.10 30.81
C ALA A 146 -0.62 -14.90 30.98
N GLY A 147 0.53 -14.31 30.58
CA GLY A 147 1.84 -14.95 30.72
C GLY A 147 2.87 -14.70 29.60
N ALA A 148 2.46 -14.18 28.43
CA ALA A 148 3.45 -13.69 27.48
C ALA A 148 3.68 -12.21 27.79
N ALA A 149 4.88 -11.88 28.28
CA ALA A 149 5.29 -10.49 28.41
C ALA A 149 5.05 -9.79 27.08
N GLU A 150 4.18 -8.78 27.07
CA GLU A 150 3.99 -7.93 25.90
C GLU A 150 5.36 -7.35 25.54
N PRO A 151 5.83 -7.50 24.30
CA PRO A 151 6.90 -6.64 23.86
C PRO A 151 6.35 -5.22 23.92
N ALA A 152 6.94 -4.40 24.75
CA ALA A 152 6.59 -3.00 24.96
C ALA A 152 6.72 -2.26 23.59
N CYS A 153 5.65 -2.23 22.84
CA CYS A 153 5.61 -1.63 21.50
C CYS A 153 5.39 -0.11 21.53
N CYS A 154 5.30 0.51 22.70
CA CYS A 154 4.92 1.92 22.82
C CYS A 154 5.67 2.72 23.89
N LEU A 155 6.88 2.32 24.27
CA LEU A 155 7.68 3.13 25.20
C LEU A 155 9.15 3.14 24.79
N ALA A 156 9.48 3.98 23.82
CA ALA A 156 10.78 4.62 23.72
C ALA A 156 10.57 5.98 23.03
N HIS A 157 10.90 7.01 23.76
CA HIS A 157 10.86 8.44 23.39
C HIS A 157 11.68 8.77 22.16
#